data_b79a3130bbb04b6ba76407faac22ebda
#
_entry.id   b79a3130bbb04b6ba76407faac22ebda
#
_cell.length_a   1.000
_cell.length_b   1.000
_cell.length_c   1.000
_cell.angle_alpha   90.00
_cell.angle_beta   90.00
_cell.angle_gamma   90.00
#
_symmetry.space_group_name_H-M   'P 1'
#
loop_
_entity.id
_entity.type
_entity.pdbx_description
1 polymer ?
#
loop_
_entity_poly.entity_id
_entity_poly.type
_entity_poly.pdbx_seq_one_letter_code
_entity_poly.pdbx_strand_id
1 'polypeptide(L)'
;MNGSVRYNLQLAKPDATDDEMKRVLHIACAEFVNDLPDGLDCEIGERGHGLSEGQAQRIAIARGLLRPGSILLFDEISSSLDEATEAELYRRLFEAFPEKTMLFVTHRTAICEMCDETVRL
;
A
#
# COMPACT_ATOMS: atom_id res chain seq x y z
N MET A 1 0.26 -14.16 2.41
CA MET A 1 -0.22 -13.21 3.44
C MET A 1 -1.35 -13.90 4.20
N ASN A 2 -1.13 -14.21 5.46
CA ASN A 2 -2.09 -14.89 6.31
C ASN A 2 -2.33 -14.09 7.59
N GLY A 3 -3.36 -14.46 8.35
CA GLY A 3 -3.77 -13.75 9.55
C GLY A 3 -4.76 -12.63 9.24
N SER A 4 -5.10 -11.83 10.24
CA SER A 4 -6.00 -10.70 10.02
C SER A 4 -5.28 -9.54 9.31
N VAL A 5 -6.06 -8.62 8.75
CA VAL A 5 -5.50 -7.38 8.20
C VAL A 5 -4.71 -6.65 9.29
N ARG A 6 -5.29 -6.51 10.47
CA ARG A 6 -4.63 -5.90 11.65
C ARG A 6 -3.28 -6.55 11.94
N TYR A 7 -3.25 -7.86 12.01
CA TYR A 7 -2.01 -8.60 12.29
C TYR A 7 -0.93 -8.27 11.25
N ASN A 8 -1.29 -8.29 9.97
CA ASN A 8 -0.35 -8.00 8.89
C ASN A 8 0.21 -6.58 8.96
N LEU A 9 -0.62 -5.61 9.29
CA LEU A 9 -0.17 -4.22 9.43
C LEU A 9 0.73 -4.04 10.67
N GLN A 10 0.39 -4.70 11.76
CA GLN A 10 1.17 -4.61 12.99
C GLN A 10 2.52 -5.33 12.93
N LEU A 11 2.76 -6.14 11.89
CA LEU A 11 4.11 -6.67 11.64
C LEU A 11 5.11 -5.54 11.38
N ALA A 12 4.67 -4.46 10.76
CA ALA A 12 5.53 -3.30 10.47
C ALA A 12 5.60 -2.33 11.65
N LYS A 13 4.51 -2.21 12.42
CA LYS A 13 4.43 -1.32 13.58
C LYS A 13 3.51 -1.96 14.62
N PRO A 14 4.09 -2.70 15.59
CA PRO A 14 3.28 -3.46 16.57
C PRO A 14 2.32 -2.61 17.41
N ASP A 15 2.64 -1.36 17.64
CA ASP A 15 1.81 -0.41 18.39
C ASP A 15 0.94 0.50 17.51
N ALA A 16 0.77 0.15 16.23
CA ALA A 16 -0.07 0.92 15.33
C ALA A 16 -1.51 0.99 15.86
N THR A 17 -2.05 2.20 15.90
CA THR A 17 -3.43 2.43 16.29
C THR A 17 -4.38 2.14 15.12
N ASP A 18 -5.66 1.98 15.41
CA ASP A 18 -6.68 1.80 14.37
C ASP A 18 -6.68 2.98 13.40
N ASP A 19 -6.54 4.20 13.91
CA ASP A 19 -6.51 5.40 13.06
C ASP A 19 -5.30 5.40 12.14
N GLU A 20 -4.13 5.02 12.64
CA GLU A 20 -2.92 4.90 11.82
C GLU A 20 -3.09 3.84 10.73
N MET A 21 -3.65 2.68 11.08
CA MET A 21 -3.90 1.61 10.11
C MET A 21 -4.90 2.02 9.04
N LYS A 22 -6.00 2.68 9.43
CA LYS A 22 -7.00 3.17 8.48
C LYS A 22 -6.43 4.22 7.56
N ARG A 23 -5.56 5.10 8.08
CA ARG A 23 -4.91 6.13 7.27
C ARG A 23 -4.05 5.53 6.18
N VAL A 24 -3.17 4.57 6.52
CA VAL A 24 -2.29 3.96 5.52
C VAL A 24 -3.06 3.10 4.52
N LEU A 25 -4.14 2.45 4.95
CA LEU A 25 -5.02 1.71 4.03
C LEU A 25 -5.68 2.67 3.03
N HIS A 26 -6.14 3.82 3.49
CA HIS A 26 -6.70 4.84 2.59
C HIS A 26 -5.64 5.31 1.57
N ILE A 27 -4.45 5.65 2.03
CA ILE A 27 -3.36 6.10 1.15
C ILE A 27 -3.03 5.03 0.10
N ALA A 28 -3.04 3.77 0.50
CA ALA A 28 -2.74 2.64 -0.38
C ALA A 28 -3.92 2.22 -1.28
N CYS A 29 -5.00 2.98 -1.31
CA CYS A 29 -6.23 2.64 -2.06
C CYS A 29 -6.84 1.31 -1.62
N ALA A 30 -6.76 1.00 -0.33
CA ALA A 30 -7.23 -0.24 0.24
C ALA A 30 -8.51 -0.06 1.07
N GLU A 31 -9.39 0.87 0.68
CA GLU A 31 -10.66 1.08 1.38
C GLU A 31 -11.57 -0.15 1.33
N PHE A 32 -11.34 -1.08 0.42
CA PHE A 32 -12.10 -2.33 0.35
C PHE A 32 -12.06 -3.10 1.68
N VAL A 33 -11.05 -2.87 2.52
CA VAL A 33 -10.96 -3.49 3.84
C VAL A 33 -12.17 -3.13 4.69
N ASN A 34 -12.72 -1.92 4.54
CA ASN A 34 -13.90 -1.50 5.29
C ASN A 34 -15.15 -2.33 4.94
N ASP A 35 -15.16 -2.93 3.77
CA ASP A 35 -16.27 -3.76 3.29
C ASP A 35 -16.06 -5.25 3.55
N LEU A 36 -14.90 -5.64 4.07
CA LEU A 36 -14.64 -7.02 4.45
C LEU A 36 -15.41 -7.38 5.73
N PRO A 37 -15.81 -8.66 5.87
CA PRO A 37 -16.34 -9.12 7.16
C PRO A 37 -15.34 -8.80 8.27
N ASP A 38 -15.81 -8.17 9.34
CA ASP A 38 -14.99 -7.76 10.50
C ASP A 38 -13.89 -6.72 10.19
N GLY A 39 -13.89 -6.11 9.01
CA GLY A 39 -12.95 -5.02 8.67
C GLY A 39 -11.49 -5.36 8.93
N LEU A 40 -10.83 -4.61 9.82
CA LEU A 40 -9.42 -4.83 10.17
C LEU A 40 -9.17 -6.23 10.78
N ASP A 41 -10.16 -6.82 11.40
CA ASP A 41 -10.03 -8.12 12.05
C ASP A 41 -10.40 -9.29 11.15
N CYS A 42 -10.70 -9.00 9.86
CA CYS A 42 -10.97 -10.04 8.88
C CYS A 42 -9.72 -10.90 8.65
N GLU A 43 -9.88 -12.22 8.80
CA GLU A 43 -8.83 -13.17 8.42
C GLU A 43 -8.74 -13.21 6.90
N ILE A 44 -7.52 -13.07 6.38
CA ILE A 44 -7.24 -13.06 4.94
C ILE A 44 -6.24 -14.16 4.60
N GLY A 45 -6.15 -14.47 3.32
CA GLY A 45 -5.25 -15.51 2.84
C GLY A 45 -5.99 -16.83 2.62
N GLU A 46 -5.24 -17.95 2.55
CA GLU A 46 -5.78 -19.26 2.16
C GLU A 46 -6.87 -19.78 3.08
N ARG A 47 -6.77 -19.48 4.37
CA ARG A 47 -7.70 -19.99 5.40
C ARG A 47 -8.80 -18.99 5.76
N GLY A 48 -8.83 -17.85 5.10
CA GLY A 48 -9.78 -16.81 5.38
C GLY A 48 -10.39 -16.26 4.10
N HIS A 49 -10.75 -14.98 4.13
CA HIS A 49 -11.28 -14.27 2.97
C HIS A 49 -10.20 -14.17 1.90
N GLY A 50 -10.48 -14.68 0.70
CA GLY A 50 -9.56 -14.60 -0.43
C GLY A 50 -9.45 -13.18 -0.96
N LEU A 51 -8.22 -12.76 -1.29
CA LEU A 51 -7.94 -11.46 -1.88
C LEU A 51 -7.46 -11.63 -3.30
N SER A 52 -7.79 -10.68 -4.17
CA SER A 52 -7.15 -10.58 -5.47
C SER A 52 -5.67 -10.20 -5.27
N GLU A 53 -4.85 -10.41 -6.30
CA GLU A 53 -3.45 -10.02 -6.24
C GLU A 53 -3.29 -8.52 -6.02
N GLY A 54 -4.10 -7.70 -6.70
CA GLY A 54 -4.07 -6.25 -6.51
C GLY A 54 -4.51 -5.81 -5.11
N GLN A 55 -5.50 -6.50 -4.52
CA GLN A 55 -5.93 -6.24 -3.16
C GLN A 55 -4.83 -6.58 -2.15
N ALA A 56 -4.20 -7.74 -2.28
CA ALA A 56 -3.10 -8.14 -1.43
C ALA A 56 -1.91 -7.18 -1.55
N GLN A 57 -1.62 -6.73 -2.78
CA GLN A 57 -0.55 -5.77 -3.04
C GLN A 57 -0.80 -4.44 -2.33
N ARG A 58 -2.04 -3.95 -2.35
CA ARG A 58 -2.39 -2.70 -1.67
C ARG A 58 -2.28 -2.78 -0.15
N ILE A 59 -2.63 -3.93 0.44
CA ILE A 59 -2.40 -4.14 1.88
C ILE A 59 -0.90 -4.17 2.19
N ALA A 60 -0.10 -4.80 1.33
CA ALA A 60 1.35 -4.83 1.50
C ALA A 60 1.97 -3.42 1.42
N ILE A 61 1.46 -2.57 0.54
CA ILE A 61 1.86 -1.16 0.46
C ILE A 61 1.53 -0.45 1.77
N ALA A 62 0.31 -0.60 2.26
CA ALA A 62 -0.12 0.01 3.53
C ALA A 62 0.79 -0.40 4.69
N ARG A 63 1.14 -1.69 4.75
CA ARG A 63 2.08 -2.19 5.76
C ARG A 63 3.43 -1.47 5.68
N GLY A 64 3.95 -1.31 4.46
CA GLY A 64 5.22 -0.60 4.25
C GLY A 64 5.17 0.85 4.69
N LEU A 65 4.03 1.52 4.54
CA LEU A 65 3.85 2.91 4.94
C LEU A 65 3.87 3.12 6.46
N LEU A 66 3.62 2.08 7.23
CA LEU A 66 3.68 2.15 8.69
C LEU A 66 5.09 2.11 9.24
N ARG A 67 6.06 1.67 8.46
CA ARG A 67 7.46 1.63 8.89
C ARG A 67 8.02 3.03 9.07
N PRO A 68 8.81 3.27 10.12
CA PRO A 68 9.43 4.58 10.31
C PRO A 68 10.53 4.80 9.26
N GLY A 69 10.81 6.06 8.97
CA GLY A 69 11.89 6.45 8.07
C GLY A 69 11.47 7.56 7.12
N SER A 70 12.46 8.20 6.50
CA SER A 70 12.27 9.31 5.56
C SER A 70 12.38 8.88 4.10
N ILE A 71 12.75 7.61 3.85
CA ILE A 71 12.89 7.06 2.50
C ILE A 71 11.91 5.92 2.34
N LEU A 72 11.14 5.96 1.26
CA LEU A 72 10.22 4.88 0.89
C LEU A 72 10.72 4.24 -0.40
N LEU A 73 10.89 2.92 -0.37
CA LEU A 73 11.29 2.14 -1.53
C LEU A 73 10.10 1.30 -2.00
N PHE A 74 9.73 1.47 -3.26
CA PHE A 74 8.63 0.73 -3.87
C PHE A 74 9.14 -0.06 -5.07
N ASP A 75 8.99 -1.38 -5.02
CA ASP A 75 9.43 -2.29 -6.09
C ASP A 75 8.20 -2.92 -6.74
N GLU A 76 7.89 -2.51 -7.96
CA GLU A 76 6.78 -3.04 -8.76
C GLU A 76 5.42 -3.01 -8.04
N ILE A 77 5.15 -1.95 -7.27
CA ILE A 77 3.97 -1.89 -6.39
C ILE A 77 2.64 -1.80 -7.12
N SER A 78 2.64 -1.43 -8.39
CA SER A 78 1.41 -1.22 -9.16
C SER A 78 1.19 -2.29 -10.23
N SER A 79 2.02 -3.33 -10.27
CA SER A 79 2.00 -4.34 -11.35
C SER A 79 0.67 -5.06 -11.51
N SER A 80 -0.12 -5.21 -10.45
CA SER A 80 -1.42 -5.88 -10.45
C SER A 80 -2.60 -4.92 -10.39
N LEU A 81 -2.36 -3.62 -10.62
CA LEU A 81 -3.40 -2.59 -10.57
C LEU A 81 -3.77 -2.13 -11.97
N ASP A 82 -5.05 -1.76 -12.15
CA ASP A 82 -5.47 -1.08 -13.36
C ASP A 82 -4.92 0.37 -13.37
N GLU A 83 -4.97 1.01 -14.55
CA GLU A 83 -4.40 2.35 -14.71
C GLU A 83 -5.04 3.40 -13.82
N ALA A 84 -6.34 3.34 -13.61
CA ALA A 84 -7.05 4.30 -12.77
C ALA A 84 -6.66 4.17 -11.30
N THR A 85 -6.58 2.94 -10.80
CA THR A 85 -6.16 2.67 -9.42
C THR A 85 -4.69 3.04 -9.22
N GLU A 86 -3.83 2.73 -10.20
CA GLU A 86 -2.42 3.10 -10.16
C GLU A 86 -2.24 4.62 -10.05
N ALA A 87 -2.92 5.38 -10.89
CA ALA A 87 -2.84 6.84 -10.88
C ALA A 87 -3.29 7.42 -9.53
N GLU A 88 -4.37 6.89 -8.99
CA GLU A 88 -4.89 7.34 -7.70
C GLU A 88 -3.94 6.99 -6.54
N LEU A 89 -3.33 5.80 -6.59
CA LEU A 89 -2.33 5.37 -5.59
C LEU A 89 -1.15 6.35 -5.55
N TYR A 90 -0.58 6.64 -6.72
CA TYR A 90 0.56 7.56 -6.79
C TYR A 90 0.18 8.96 -6.31
N ARG A 91 -0.98 9.47 -6.72
CA ARG A 91 -1.47 10.77 -6.27
C ARG A 91 -1.57 10.83 -4.74
N ARG A 92 -2.13 9.81 -4.13
CA ARG A 92 -2.28 9.75 -2.67
C ARG A 92 -0.94 9.64 -1.94
N LEU A 93 0.00 8.86 -2.49
CA LEU A 93 1.34 8.71 -1.92
C LEU A 93 2.08 10.06 -1.90
N PHE A 94 2.09 10.77 -3.04
CA PHE A 94 2.79 12.06 -3.12
C PHE A 94 2.13 13.12 -2.26
N GLU A 95 0.81 13.12 -2.18
CA GLU A 95 0.07 14.08 -1.34
C GLU A 95 0.27 13.83 0.14
N ALA A 96 0.33 12.57 0.56
CA ALA A 96 0.46 12.20 1.97
C ALA A 96 1.87 12.41 2.53
N PHE A 97 2.91 12.26 1.70
CA PHE A 97 4.31 12.27 2.13
C PHE A 97 5.17 13.23 1.28
N PRO A 98 4.84 14.54 1.27
CA PRO A 98 5.59 15.49 0.44
C PRO A 98 7.05 15.68 0.88
N GLU A 99 7.35 15.37 2.15
CA GLU A 99 8.70 15.52 2.72
C GLU A 99 9.55 14.26 2.61
N LYS A 100 8.99 13.14 2.16
CA LYS A 100 9.75 11.89 2.07
C LYS A 100 10.34 11.69 0.69
N THR A 101 11.50 11.03 0.65
CA THR A 101 12.12 10.58 -0.59
C THR A 101 11.49 9.25 -0.98
N MET A 102 10.99 9.17 -2.21
CA MET A 102 10.38 7.95 -2.74
C MET A 102 11.19 7.44 -3.93
N LEU A 103 11.54 6.16 -3.89
CA LEU A 103 12.24 5.48 -4.97
C LEU A 103 11.33 4.38 -5.52
N PHE A 104 11.02 4.46 -6.82
CA PHE A 104 10.16 3.49 -7.49
C PHE A 104 10.99 2.68 -8.49
N VAL A 105 10.90 1.36 -8.37
CA VAL A 105 11.45 0.44 -9.36
C VAL A 105 10.27 -0.14 -10.14
N THR A 106 10.18 0.16 -11.42
CA THR A 106 9.01 -0.22 -12.22
C THR A 106 9.34 -0.31 -13.70
N HIS A 107 8.56 -1.13 -14.41
CA HIS A 107 8.54 -1.17 -15.87
C HIS A 107 7.46 -0.26 -16.47
N ARG A 108 6.62 0.33 -15.62
CA ARG A 108 5.54 1.22 -16.06
C ARG A 108 6.05 2.66 -16.11
N THR A 109 5.74 3.36 -17.20
CA THR A 109 6.24 4.71 -17.45
C THR A 109 5.33 5.81 -16.92
N ALA A 110 4.08 5.51 -16.56
CA ALA A 110 3.13 6.51 -16.08
C ALA A 110 3.63 7.30 -14.87
N ILE A 111 4.34 6.66 -13.95
CA ILE A 111 4.90 7.30 -12.75
C ILE A 111 6.01 8.30 -13.09
N CYS A 112 6.71 8.13 -14.23
CA CYS A 112 7.85 8.97 -14.60
C CYS A 112 7.48 10.45 -14.71
N GLU A 113 6.28 10.75 -15.16
CA GLU A 113 5.80 12.13 -15.27
C GLU A 113 5.58 12.81 -13.94
N MET A 114 5.39 12.03 -12.87
CA MET A 114 5.14 12.51 -11.52
C MET A 114 6.42 12.60 -10.69
N CYS A 115 7.52 12.04 -11.17
CA CYS A 115 8.79 11.99 -10.47
C CYS A 115 9.69 13.16 -10.87
N ASP A 116 10.57 13.56 -9.94
CA ASP A 116 11.57 14.61 -10.18
C ASP A 116 12.69 14.12 -11.10
N GLU A 117 13.08 12.86 -10.94
CA GLU A 117 14.15 12.25 -11.73
C GLU A 117 13.77 10.82 -12.14
N THR A 118 14.23 10.43 -13.33
CA THR A 118 14.07 9.07 -13.85
C THR A 118 15.42 8.55 -14.33
N VAL A 119 15.76 7.33 -13.89
CA VAL A 119 16.98 6.63 -14.33
C VAL A 119 16.57 5.36 -15.06
N ARG A 120 17.09 5.18 -16.26
CA ARG A 120 16.90 3.95 -17.05
C ARG A 120 18.15 3.11 -16.99
N LEU A 121 17.95 1.84 -16.73
CA LEU A 121 19.03 0.89 -16.67
C LEU A 121 19.12 0.07 -17.97
#